data_10ee96ccf6f5a9ab3b43aa942bc7ceff
#
_entry.id   10ee96ccf6f5a9ab3b43aa942bc7ceff
#
_cell.length_a   1.000
_cell.length_b   1.000
_cell.length_c   1.000
_cell.angle_alpha   90.00
_cell.angle_beta   90.00
_cell.angle_gamma   90.00
#
_symmetry.space_group_name_H-M   'P 1'
#
loop_
_entity.id
_entity.type
_entity.pdbx_description
1 polymer ?
#
loop_
_entity_poly.entity_id
_entity_poly.type
_entity_poly.pdbx_seq_one_letter_code
_entity_poly.pdbx_strand_id
1 'polypeptide(L)'
;AGCPVVMMLANSIVRVALVTTHLPLRAVADAITADALQQCLRITHAAMQRDFGLEDPRIAVLGLNPHAGEDGLLGREELDIVIPVIEQLRGDGMHLIGPLPADTAFLPQKLGGFDAVVAMYHDQGLPVLKYSGFEQAVNITLGLPYPRVAVDHGTALELAGRGIADPSSLMAATALCARLAARR
;
A
#
# COMPACT_ATOMS: atom_id res chain seq x y z
N ALA A 1 22.06 4.26 2.32
CA ALA A 1 21.59 3.05 2.96
C ALA A 1 20.77 2.27 1.96
N GLY A 2 21.28 1.16 1.45
CA GLY A 2 20.67 0.42 0.36
C GLY A 2 19.68 -0.67 0.80
N CYS A 3 18.76 -0.40 1.73
CA CYS A 3 17.70 -1.36 2.01
C CYS A 3 16.46 -1.06 1.14
N PRO A 4 15.81 -2.09 0.60
CA PRO A 4 14.58 -1.93 -0.14
C PRO A 4 13.45 -1.44 0.78
N VAL A 5 12.63 -0.54 0.26
CA VAL A 5 11.53 0.06 1.02
C VAL A 5 10.24 0.03 0.20
N VAL A 6 9.10 0.05 0.89
CA VAL A 6 7.77 0.15 0.30
C VAL A 6 7.05 1.35 0.89
N MET A 7 6.45 2.15 0.04
CA MET A 7 5.57 3.24 0.46
C MET A 7 4.18 2.66 0.76
N MET A 8 3.70 2.93 1.96
CA MET A 8 2.33 2.60 2.36
C MET A 8 1.64 3.86 2.84
N LEU A 9 0.43 4.10 2.37
CA LEU A 9 -0.48 5.05 2.99
C LEU A 9 -1.51 4.31 3.82
N ALA A 10 -1.87 4.89 4.95
CA ALA A 10 -2.85 4.29 5.85
C ALA A 10 -3.72 5.36 6.50
N ASN A 11 -4.98 4.99 6.73
CA ASN A 11 -5.89 5.70 7.61
C ASN A 11 -6.60 4.67 8.53
N SER A 12 -7.67 5.05 9.21
CA SER A 12 -8.44 4.15 10.09
C SER A 12 -9.21 3.06 9.33
N ILE A 13 -9.38 3.18 8.01
CA ILE A 13 -10.22 2.30 7.18
C ILE A 13 -9.38 1.32 6.37
N VAL A 14 -8.28 1.78 5.75
CA VAL A 14 -7.50 0.98 4.82
C VAL A 14 -6.01 1.30 4.89
N ARG A 15 -5.18 0.30 4.58
CA ARG A 15 -3.74 0.41 4.36
C ARG A 15 -3.45 0.03 2.92
N VAL A 16 -2.80 0.92 2.18
CA VAL A 16 -2.47 0.72 0.76
C VAL A 16 -0.96 0.80 0.58
N ALA A 17 -0.34 -0.32 0.24
CA ALA A 17 1.07 -0.39 -0.16
C ALA A 17 1.18 -0.30 -1.68
N LEU A 18 2.26 0.27 -2.17
CA LEU A 18 2.46 0.55 -3.59
C LEU A 18 3.64 -0.24 -4.16
N VAL A 19 3.42 -0.95 -5.26
CA VAL A 19 4.48 -1.60 -6.04
C VAL A 19 5.32 -0.54 -6.75
N THR A 20 4.66 0.40 -7.43
CA THR A 20 5.30 1.57 -8.03
C THR A 20 4.75 2.86 -7.42
N THR A 21 5.59 3.88 -7.28
CA THR A 21 5.22 5.15 -6.63
C THR A 21 5.06 6.27 -7.66
N HIS A 22 6.08 7.10 -7.85
CA HIS A 22 6.03 8.34 -8.64
C HIS A 22 6.62 8.14 -10.04
N LEU A 23 5.99 7.31 -10.85
CA LEU A 23 6.34 7.06 -12.25
C LEU A 23 5.34 7.74 -13.19
N PRO A 24 5.75 8.18 -14.38
CA PRO A 24 4.82 8.48 -15.45
C PRO A 24 3.93 7.25 -15.73
N LEU A 25 2.63 7.45 -15.92
CA LEU A 25 1.68 6.34 -16.07
C LEU A 25 2.08 5.35 -17.18
N ARG A 26 2.63 5.85 -18.29
CA ARG A 26 3.12 5.00 -19.40
C ARG A 26 4.26 4.04 -19.01
N ALA A 27 5.01 4.35 -17.95
CA ALA A 27 6.12 3.53 -17.49
C ALA A 27 5.71 2.52 -16.40
N VAL A 28 4.47 2.57 -15.94
CA VAL A 28 3.99 1.72 -14.85
C VAL A 28 4.01 0.25 -15.24
N ALA A 29 3.44 -0.09 -16.39
CA ALA A 29 3.35 -1.49 -16.82
C ALA A 29 4.73 -2.15 -16.91
N ASP A 30 5.71 -1.46 -17.51
CA ASP A 30 7.09 -1.96 -17.63
C ASP A 30 7.80 -2.08 -16.27
N ALA A 31 7.39 -1.31 -15.27
CA ALA A 31 7.95 -1.34 -13.92
C ALA A 31 7.34 -2.45 -13.04
N ILE A 32 6.21 -3.03 -13.44
CA ILE A 32 5.63 -4.19 -12.75
C ILE A 32 6.38 -5.45 -13.19
N THR A 33 7.38 -5.80 -12.42
CA THR A 33 8.18 -7.02 -12.61
C THR A 33 7.92 -8.02 -11.49
N ALA A 34 8.23 -9.30 -11.72
CA ALA A 34 8.11 -10.31 -10.67
C ALA A 34 8.93 -9.95 -9.43
N ASP A 35 10.16 -9.46 -9.60
CA ASP A 35 11.04 -9.06 -8.49
C ASP A 35 10.46 -7.87 -7.72
N ALA A 36 9.97 -6.84 -8.40
CA ALA A 36 9.39 -5.65 -7.75
C ALA A 36 8.14 -6.01 -6.95
N LEU A 37 7.25 -6.82 -7.51
CA LEU A 37 6.03 -7.27 -6.84
C LEU A 37 6.35 -8.18 -5.66
N GLN A 38 7.23 -9.16 -5.84
CA GLN A 38 7.67 -10.06 -4.77
C GLN A 38 8.30 -9.30 -3.61
N GLN A 39 9.20 -8.35 -3.90
CA GLN A 39 9.82 -7.51 -2.88
C GLN A 39 8.78 -6.68 -2.12
N CYS A 40 7.84 -6.03 -2.83
CA CYS A 40 6.78 -5.25 -2.22
C CYS A 40 5.92 -6.10 -1.28
N LEU A 41 5.50 -7.29 -1.73
CA LEU A 41 4.67 -8.21 -0.94
C LEU A 41 5.41 -8.72 0.30
N ARG A 42 6.68 -9.14 0.19
CA ARG A 42 7.49 -9.61 1.33
C ARG A 42 7.69 -8.51 2.37
N ILE A 43 8.02 -7.29 1.95
CA ILE A 43 8.21 -6.15 2.86
C ILE A 43 6.89 -5.79 3.54
N THR A 44 5.79 -5.76 2.79
CA THR A 44 4.45 -5.46 3.33
C THR A 44 4.04 -6.53 4.35
N HIS A 45 4.17 -7.81 4.03
CA HIS A 45 3.84 -8.91 4.92
C HIS A 45 4.65 -8.86 6.22
N ALA A 46 5.98 -8.74 6.12
CA ALA A 46 6.86 -8.63 7.28
C ALA A 46 6.53 -7.42 8.16
N ALA A 47 6.15 -6.29 7.57
CA ALA A 47 5.73 -5.10 8.31
C ALA A 47 4.37 -5.32 8.99
N MET A 48 3.40 -5.97 8.33
CA MET A 48 2.12 -6.30 8.95
C MET A 48 2.32 -7.20 10.19
N GLN A 49 3.21 -8.16 10.12
CA GLN A 49 3.52 -9.01 11.26
C GLN A 49 4.26 -8.24 12.37
N ARG A 50 5.40 -7.65 12.04
CA ARG A 50 6.29 -7.04 13.03
C ARG A 50 5.74 -5.75 13.62
N ASP A 51 5.28 -4.82 12.75
CA ASP A 51 4.95 -3.46 13.15
C ASP A 51 3.47 -3.32 13.53
N PHE A 52 2.58 -4.08 12.88
CA PHE A 52 1.15 -4.06 13.18
C PHE A 52 0.70 -5.22 14.09
N GLY A 53 1.54 -6.24 14.29
CA GLY A 53 1.31 -7.34 15.22
C GLY A 53 0.26 -8.36 14.75
N LEU A 54 0.15 -8.55 13.44
CA LEU A 54 -0.75 -9.53 12.83
C LEU A 54 0.00 -10.84 12.61
N GLU A 55 -0.48 -11.96 13.13
CA GLU A 55 0.17 -13.26 12.95
C GLU A 55 0.05 -13.76 11.51
N ASP A 56 -1.12 -13.67 10.92
CA ASP A 56 -1.44 -14.10 9.55
C ASP A 56 -2.13 -12.96 8.78
N PRO A 57 -1.37 -11.95 8.30
CA PRO A 57 -1.93 -10.79 7.63
C PRO A 57 -2.54 -11.17 6.26
N ARG A 58 -3.81 -10.84 6.06
CA ARG A 58 -4.53 -11.01 4.81
C ARG A 58 -4.25 -9.83 3.89
N ILE A 59 -3.50 -10.05 2.83
CA ILE A 59 -3.07 -9.00 1.91
C ILE A 59 -3.80 -9.16 0.58
N ALA A 60 -4.64 -8.19 0.23
CA ALA A 60 -5.25 -8.09 -1.09
C ALA A 60 -4.23 -7.56 -2.11
N VAL A 61 -4.11 -8.23 -3.25
CA VAL A 61 -3.24 -7.81 -4.35
C VAL A 61 -4.12 -7.40 -5.52
N LEU A 62 -4.02 -6.15 -5.96
CA LEU A 62 -4.80 -5.67 -7.11
C LEU A 62 -4.18 -6.15 -8.42
N GLY A 63 -5.00 -6.32 -9.45
CA GLY A 63 -4.50 -6.42 -10.82
C GLY A 63 -3.99 -5.07 -11.32
N LEU A 64 -3.17 -5.06 -12.35
CA LEU A 64 -2.73 -3.86 -13.05
C LEU A 64 -3.82 -3.38 -14.02
N ASN A 65 -4.38 -4.32 -14.77
CA ASN A 65 -5.35 -4.05 -15.83
C ASN A 65 -6.79 -4.02 -15.32
N PRO A 66 -7.71 -3.36 -16.05
CA PRO A 66 -9.14 -3.44 -15.74
C PRO A 66 -9.59 -4.91 -15.61
N HIS A 67 -10.51 -5.15 -14.67
CA HIS A 67 -11.05 -6.49 -14.35
C HIS A 67 -9.96 -7.55 -14.07
N ALA A 68 -8.79 -7.11 -13.57
CA ALA A 68 -7.62 -7.97 -13.36
C ALA A 68 -7.21 -8.75 -14.62
N GLY A 69 -7.25 -8.08 -15.79
CA GLY A 69 -6.81 -8.61 -17.08
C GLY A 69 -7.81 -9.49 -17.80
N GLU A 70 -8.93 -9.89 -17.18
CA GLU A 70 -10.00 -10.70 -17.78
C GLU A 70 -9.44 -11.88 -18.60
N ASP A 71 -8.73 -12.77 -17.92
CA ASP A 71 -8.05 -13.93 -18.50
C ASP A 71 -7.10 -13.60 -19.66
N GLY A 72 -6.50 -12.40 -19.64
CA GLY A 72 -5.53 -11.94 -20.63
C GLY A 72 -6.14 -11.16 -21.80
N LEU A 73 -7.45 -10.93 -21.81
CA LEU A 73 -8.12 -10.13 -22.86
C LEU A 73 -7.78 -8.64 -22.76
N LEU A 74 -7.57 -8.13 -21.54
CA LEU A 74 -7.29 -6.72 -21.28
C LEU A 74 -5.82 -6.45 -20.88
N GLY A 75 -4.94 -7.41 -21.09
CA GLY A 75 -3.53 -7.37 -20.74
C GLY A 75 -3.10 -8.71 -20.16
N ARG A 76 -1.81 -9.00 -20.21
CA ARG A 76 -1.27 -10.30 -19.78
C ARG A 76 -0.43 -10.22 -18.51
N GLU A 77 -0.26 -9.04 -17.95
CA GLU A 77 0.58 -8.82 -16.77
C GLU A 77 0.11 -9.64 -15.57
N GLU A 78 -1.21 -9.84 -15.43
CA GLU A 78 -1.76 -10.70 -14.39
C GLU A 78 -1.34 -12.16 -14.60
N LEU A 79 -1.47 -12.70 -15.82
CA LEU A 79 -1.13 -14.07 -16.15
C LEU A 79 0.38 -14.31 -16.10
N ASP A 80 1.16 -13.37 -16.63
CA ASP A 80 2.59 -13.55 -16.85
C ASP A 80 3.43 -13.17 -15.63
N ILE A 81 2.92 -12.31 -14.73
CA ILE A 81 3.67 -11.77 -13.59
C ILE A 81 2.91 -11.92 -12.27
N VAL A 82 1.69 -11.36 -12.17
CA VAL A 82 1.03 -11.19 -10.87
C VAL A 82 0.61 -12.53 -10.27
N ILE A 83 -0.07 -13.37 -11.04
CA ILE A 83 -0.53 -14.69 -10.59
C ILE A 83 0.65 -15.59 -10.20
N PRO A 84 1.70 -15.76 -11.03
CA PRO A 84 2.86 -16.57 -10.64
C PRO A 84 3.52 -16.11 -9.32
N VAL A 85 3.66 -14.81 -9.11
CA VAL A 85 4.23 -14.28 -7.86
C VAL A 85 3.31 -14.55 -6.66
N ILE A 86 2.00 -14.35 -6.81
CA ILE A 86 1.04 -14.65 -5.74
C ILE A 86 1.10 -16.14 -5.38
N GLU A 87 1.07 -17.04 -6.35
CA GLU A 87 1.10 -18.49 -6.11
C GLU A 87 2.40 -18.92 -5.42
N GLN A 88 3.53 -18.40 -5.88
CA GLN A 88 4.82 -18.67 -5.23
C GLN A 88 4.79 -18.24 -3.76
N LEU A 89 4.35 -17.01 -3.45
CA LEU A 89 4.34 -16.47 -2.10
C LEU A 89 3.28 -17.12 -1.19
N ARG A 90 2.17 -17.60 -1.74
CA ARG A 90 1.22 -18.47 -1.04
C ARG A 90 1.89 -19.79 -0.63
N GLY A 91 2.69 -20.38 -1.53
CA GLY A 91 3.52 -21.55 -1.23
C GLY A 91 4.53 -21.30 -0.10
N ASP A 92 5.01 -20.07 0.05
CA ASP A 92 5.86 -19.62 1.15
C ASP A 92 5.08 -19.30 2.46
N GLY A 93 3.76 -19.52 2.48
CA GLY A 93 2.91 -19.34 3.66
C GLY A 93 2.30 -17.94 3.81
N MET A 94 2.32 -17.08 2.79
CA MET A 94 1.64 -15.77 2.87
C MET A 94 0.15 -15.88 2.50
N HIS A 95 -0.69 -15.22 3.27
CA HIS A 95 -2.12 -15.15 2.99
C HIS A 95 -2.42 -14.00 2.01
N LEU A 96 -2.27 -14.28 0.71
CA LEU A 96 -2.51 -13.33 -0.38
C LEU A 96 -3.85 -13.60 -1.05
N ILE A 97 -4.60 -12.54 -1.36
CA ILE A 97 -5.92 -12.62 -2.00
C ILE A 97 -5.86 -11.79 -3.29
N GLY A 98 -6.01 -12.44 -4.43
CA GLY A 98 -5.93 -11.76 -5.73
C GLY A 98 -5.40 -12.64 -6.87
N PRO A 99 -5.15 -12.02 -8.05
CA PRO A 99 -5.35 -10.59 -8.33
C PRO A 99 -6.81 -10.17 -8.29
N LEU A 100 -7.09 -9.01 -7.70
CA LEU A 100 -8.45 -8.47 -7.59
C LEU A 100 -8.65 -7.29 -8.55
N PRO A 101 -9.84 -7.15 -9.17
CA PRO A 101 -10.21 -5.93 -9.86
C PRO A 101 -10.20 -4.73 -8.92
N ALA A 102 -9.46 -3.68 -9.28
CA ALA A 102 -9.27 -2.51 -8.43
C ALA A 102 -10.56 -1.72 -8.17
N ASP A 103 -11.46 -1.68 -9.15
CA ASP A 103 -12.75 -0.99 -9.07
C ASP A 103 -13.68 -1.53 -7.98
N THR A 104 -13.55 -2.81 -7.64
CA THR A 104 -14.40 -3.47 -6.65
C THR A 104 -13.67 -3.89 -5.37
N ALA A 105 -12.35 -3.85 -5.34
CA ALA A 105 -11.58 -4.30 -4.18
C ALA A 105 -11.80 -3.43 -2.93
N PHE A 106 -12.06 -2.14 -3.14
CA PHE A 106 -12.26 -1.17 -2.05
C PHE A 106 -13.72 -1.04 -1.57
N LEU A 107 -14.62 -1.89 -2.02
CA LEU A 107 -15.98 -1.89 -1.51
C LEU A 107 -15.99 -2.19 0.00
N PRO A 108 -16.80 -1.48 0.80
CA PRO A 108 -16.80 -1.64 2.27
C PRO A 108 -16.96 -3.08 2.75
N GLN A 109 -17.81 -3.87 2.07
CA GLN A 109 -18.02 -5.27 2.40
C GLN A 109 -16.82 -6.17 2.11
N LYS A 110 -15.86 -5.74 1.28
CA LYS A 110 -14.63 -6.47 0.98
C LYS A 110 -13.48 -6.03 1.88
N LEU A 111 -13.37 -4.72 2.17
CA LEU A 111 -12.26 -4.16 2.96
C LEU A 111 -12.12 -4.80 4.34
N GLY A 112 -13.21 -5.18 4.99
CA GLY A 112 -13.17 -5.93 6.26
C GLY A 112 -12.52 -7.31 6.16
N GLY A 113 -12.32 -7.83 4.96
CA GLY A 113 -11.63 -9.09 4.69
C GLY A 113 -10.11 -8.94 4.52
N PHE A 114 -9.55 -7.72 4.50
CA PHE A 114 -8.15 -7.45 4.23
C PHE A 114 -7.50 -6.64 5.35
N ASP A 115 -6.23 -6.91 5.62
CA ASP A 115 -5.42 -6.16 6.57
C ASP A 115 -4.57 -5.09 5.85
N ALA A 116 -4.24 -5.34 4.58
CA ALA A 116 -3.61 -4.38 3.67
C ALA A 116 -4.03 -4.67 2.22
N VAL A 117 -3.94 -3.65 1.38
CA VAL A 117 -4.13 -3.73 -0.08
C VAL A 117 -2.80 -3.36 -0.74
N VAL A 118 -2.34 -4.15 -1.69
CA VAL A 118 -1.18 -3.84 -2.54
C VAL A 118 -1.69 -3.38 -3.90
N ALA A 119 -1.46 -2.11 -4.21
CA ALA A 119 -1.81 -1.50 -5.48
C ALA A 119 -0.57 -1.44 -6.40
N MET A 120 -0.80 -1.58 -7.70
CA MET A 120 0.27 -1.60 -8.69
C MET A 120 0.88 -0.21 -8.90
N TYR A 121 0.09 0.85 -8.78
CA TYR A 121 0.53 2.23 -8.96
C TYR A 121 -0.24 3.20 -8.06
N HIS A 122 0.32 4.40 -7.96
CA HIS A 122 -0.10 5.45 -7.05
C HIS A 122 -1.62 5.74 -7.13
N ASP A 123 -2.14 6.11 -8.28
CA ASP A 123 -3.53 6.55 -8.42
C ASP A 123 -4.53 5.38 -8.48
N GLN A 124 -4.07 4.13 -8.41
CA GLN A 124 -4.95 2.97 -8.27
C GLN A 124 -5.56 2.86 -6.87
N GLY A 125 -4.81 3.21 -5.84
CA GLY A 125 -5.24 3.04 -4.45
C GLY A 125 -5.42 4.33 -3.66
N LEU A 126 -4.61 5.36 -3.93
CA LEU A 126 -4.58 6.56 -3.12
C LEU A 126 -5.84 7.44 -3.22
N PRO A 127 -6.50 7.60 -4.37
CA PRO A 127 -7.76 8.36 -4.43
C PRO A 127 -8.82 7.81 -3.48
N VAL A 128 -8.96 6.49 -3.39
CA VAL A 128 -9.91 5.84 -2.49
C VAL A 128 -9.53 6.07 -1.03
N LEU A 129 -8.25 5.90 -0.70
CA LEU A 129 -7.75 6.14 0.66
C LEU A 129 -7.99 7.60 1.07
N LYS A 130 -7.67 8.55 0.21
CA LYS A 130 -7.87 9.98 0.49
C LYS A 130 -9.34 10.35 0.61
N TYR A 131 -10.19 9.80 -0.23
CA TYR A 131 -11.63 10.00 -0.14
C TYR A 131 -12.21 9.45 1.18
N SER A 132 -11.69 8.31 1.65
CA SER A 132 -12.19 7.66 2.87
C SER A 132 -11.75 8.32 4.19
N GLY A 133 -10.76 9.25 4.18
CA GLY A 133 -10.30 9.91 5.40
C GLY A 133 -8.95 10.60 5.23
N PHE A 134 -8.91 11.69 4.46
CA PHE A 134 -7.69 12.44 4.16
C PHE A 134 -6.98 12.99 5.41
N GLU A 135 -7.74 13.56 6.35
CA GLU A 135 -7.21 14.20 7.57
C GLU A 135 -6.43 13.24 8.48
N GLN A 136 -6.76 11.94 8.40
CA GLN A 136 -6.10 10.88 9.17
C GLN A 136 -5.13 10.05 8.34
N ALA A 137 -4.96 10.39 7.05
CA ALA A 137 -4.04 9.68 6.16
C ALA A 137 -2.59 9.98 6.56
N VAL A 138 -1.79 8.92 6.66
CA VAL A 138 -0.37 8.98 6.98
C VAL A 138 0.43 8.17 5.98
N ASN A 139 1.65 8.62 5.70
CA ASN A 139 2.61 7.94 4.84
C ASN A 139 3.61 7.16 5.70
N ILE A 140 3.72 5.86 5.47
CA ILE A 140 4.61 4.95 6.20
C ILE A 140 5.64 4.42 5.22
N THR A 141 6.91 4.46 5.59
CA THR A 141 7.98 3.80 4.83
C THR A 141 8.27 2.44 5.48
N LEU A 142 7.82 1.37 4.85
CA LEU A 142 8.07 0.00 5.29
C LEU A 142 9.46 -0.47 4.86
N GLY A 143 10.03 -1.46 5.56
CA GLY A 143 11.33 -2.05 5.24
C GLY A 143 12.51 -1.41 5.99
N LEU A 144 12.35 -0.24 6.57
CA LEU A 144 13.39 0.41 7.36
C LEU A 144 13.62 -0.31 8.71
N PRO A 145 14.84 -0.25 9.28
CA PRO A 145 15.13 -0.80 10.61
C PRO A 145 14.52 0.00 11.76
N TYR A 146 13.89 1.13 11.48
CA TYR A 146 13.16 1.98 12.43
C TYR A 146 11.82 2.40 11.80
N PRO A 147 10.78 2.73 12.58
CA PRO A 147 9.53 3.23 12.04
C PRO A 147 9.73 4.64 11.47
N ARG A 148 9.22 4.88 10.28
CA ARG A 148 9.14 6.20 9.66
C ARG A 148 7.71 6.45 9.19
N VAL A 149 7.07 7.41 9.83
CA VAL A 149 5.72 7.86 9.48
C VAL A 149 5.78 9.36 9.20
N ALA A 150 5.10 9.79 8.16
CA ALA A 150 5.03 11.18 7.74
C ALA A 150 3.56 11.57 7.47
N VAL A 151 3.31 12.87 7.45
CA VAL A 151 2.04 13.42 6.94
C VAL A 151 1.92 13.18 5.43
N ASP A 152 0.69 13.15 4.93
CA ASP A 152 0.40 12.95 3.49
C ASP A 152 0.04 14.26 2.77
N HIS A 153 0.33 15.41 3.35
CA HIS A 153 0.10 16.71 2.72
C HIS A 153 1.42 17.42 2.38
N GLY A 154 1.35 18.41 1.48
CA GLY A 154 2.48 19.26 1.10
C GLY A 154 2.85 20.27 2.17
N THR A 155 3.82 21.13 1.86
CA THR A 155 4.38 22.14 2.79
C THR A 155 3.37 23.25 3.15
N ALA A 156 2.35 23.48 2.30
CA ALA A 156 1.29 24.49 2.51
C ALA A 156 1.86 25.87 2.93
N LEU A 157 2.81 26.39 2.15
CA LEU A 157 3.52 27.63 2.44
C LEU A 157 2.57 28.83 2.62
N GLU A 158 1.41 28.79 1.95
CA GLU A 158 0.35 29.81 2.07
C GLU A 158 -0.27 29.90 3.47
N LEU A 159 -0.10 28.88 4.30
CA LEU A 159 -0.59 28.84 5.70
C LEU A 159 0.48 29.28 6.70
N ALA A 160 1.74 29.45 6.27
CA ALA A 160 2.85 29.78 7.16
C ALA A 160 2.61 31.13 7.88
N GLY A 161 2.79 31.14 9.19
CA GLY A 161 2.62 32.33 10.03
C GLY A 161 1.16 32.75 10.28
N ARG A 162 0.16 32.07 9.73
CA ARG A 162 -1.26 32.44 9.86
C ARG A 162 -1.96 31.82 11.07
N GLY A 163 -1.37 30.80 11.70
CA GLY A 163 -1.95 30.12 12.87
C GLY A 163 -3.23 29.31 12.57
N ILE A 164 -3.48 28.95 11.31
CA ILE A 164 -4.70 28.26 10.87
C ILE A 164 -4.42 26.86 10.30
N ALA A 165 -3.19 26.36 10.39
CA ALA A 165 -2.83 25.03 9.92
C ALA A 165 -3.50 23.96 10.80
N ASP A 166 -4.10 22.96 10.16
CA ASP A 166 -4.67 21.79 10.84
C ASP A 166 -3.56 20.80 11.22
N PRO A 167 -3.32 20.49 12.51
CA PRO A 167 -2.28 19.55 12.93
C PRO A 167 -2.73 18.07 12.90
N SER A 168 -3.95 17.75 12.50
CA SER A 168 -4.56 16.42 12.63
C SER A 168 -3.71 15.32 12.01
N SER A 169 -3.21 15.52 10.79
CA SER A 169 -2.36 14.54 10.10
C SER A 169 -1.02 14.33 10.82
N LEU A 170 -0.40 15.38 11.36
CA LEU A 170 0.84 15.27 12.14
C LEU A 170 0.60 14.52 13.46
N MET A 171 -0.50 14.78 14.13
CA MET A 171 -0.89 14.07 15.35
C MET A 171 -1.13 12.58 15.06
N ALA A 172 -1.84 12.25 13.97
CA ALA A 172 -2.05 10.88 13.53
C ALA A 172 -0.74 10.17 13.20
N ALA A 173 0.16 10.83 12.46
CA ALA A 173 1.48 10.30 12.12
C ALA A 173 2.33 10.03 13.37
N THR A 174 2.36 10.97 14.32
CA THR A 174 3.12 10.83 15.57
C THR A 174 2.57 9.69 16.43
N ALA A 175 1.25 9.61 16.59
CA ALA A 175 0.61 8.55 17.36
C ALA A 175 0.86 7.17 16.75
N LEU A 176 0.77 7.05 15.43
CA LEU A 176 1.08 5.80 14.75
C LEU A 176 2.56 5.44 14.90
N CYS A 177 3.48 6.39 14.67
CA CYS A 177 4.91 6.15 14.79
C CYS A 177 5.29 5.64 16.20
N ALA A 178 4.73 6.22 17.25
CA ALA A 178 4.93 5.78 18.62
C ALA A 178 4.43 4.34 18.85
N ARG A 179 3.25 3.99 18.31
CA ARG A 179 2.72 2.61 18.41
C ARG A 179 3.61 1.60 17.68
N LEU A 180 4.09 1.93 16.48
CA LEU A 180 4.97 1.04 15.72
C LEU A 180 6.33 0.87 16.42
N ALA A 181 6.86 1.93 17.04
CA ALA A 181 8.12 1.89 17.81
C ALA A 181 8.02 1.00 19.05
N ALA A 182 6.88 1.03 19.73
CA ALA A 182 6.66 0.22 20.93
C ALA A 182 6.53 -1.29 20.67
N ARG A 183 6.40 -1.70 19.40
CA ARG A 183 6.31 -3.12 18.99
C ARG A 183 7.64 -3.71 18.52
N ARG A 184 8.65 -2.88 18.33
CA ARG A 184 10.01 -3.28 17.91
C ARG A 184 10.94 -3.44 19.09
#